data_abd271b1ab3c21b74fd2eca5de52ac4d
#
_entry.id   abd271b1ab3c21b74fd2eca5de52ac4d
#
_cell.length_a   1.000
_cell.length_b   1.000
_cell.length_c   1.000
_cell.angle_alpha   90.00
_cell.angle_beta   90.00
_cell.angle_gamma   90.00
#
_symmetry.space_group_name_H-M   'P 1'
#
loop_
_entity.id
_entity.type
_entity.pdbx_description
1 polymer ?
#
loop_
_entity_poly.entity_id
_entity_poly.type
_entity_poly.pdbx_seq_one_letter_code
_entity_poly.pdbx_strand_id
1 'polypeptide(L)'
;MENRSKQTYHTHLYQFVKDILVECPQCAKQAIVHTGVFDALKKIEYNVRVVCAACGYNKTLEKISPRQDPKQKRGNVLVMGVPRDPFFYLPVWLQADFSGETLWAYNLEHLDFLAQHVGAKLRERNTSPRMNRSIGARLPRWMTAADKREAVLKAIEKLRGK
;
A
#
# COMPACT_ATOMS: atom_id res chain seq x y z
N MET A 1 14.24 -26.43 1.45
CA MET A 1 14.10 -25.47 0.34
C MET A 1 14.35 -24.08 0.88
N GLU A 2 15.40 -23.44 0.43
CA GLU A 2 15.66 -22.03 0.77
C GLU A 2 14.63 -21.15 0.07
N ASN A 3 13.84 -20.44 0.86
CA ASN A 3 12.84 -19.51 0.37
C ASN A 3 13.56 -18.24 -0.13
N ARG A 4 13.96 -18.24 -1.40
CA ARG A 4 14.58 -17.09 -2.07
C ARG A 4 13.51 -16.18 -2.61
N SER A 5 13.40 -14.98 -2.06
CA SER A 5 12.50 -13.98 -2.62
C SER A 5 13.16 -13.23 -3.79
N LYS A 6 13.16 -13.85 -4.95
CA LYS A 6 13.75 -13.25 -6.19
C LYS A 6 12.95 -12.08 -6.74
N GLN A 7 11.70 -11.87 -6.30
CA GLN A 7 10.79 -10.86 -6.90
C GLN A 7 10.64 -9.56 -6.10
N THR A 8 11.09 -9.51 -4.87
CA THR A 8 10.82 -8.38 -3.95
C THR A 8 11.46 -7.06 -4.36
N TYR A 9 12.54 -7.09 -5.11
CA TYR A 9 13.21 -5.87 -5.57
C TYR A 9 12.69 -5.32 -6.90
N HIS A 10 11.79 -6.05 -7.57
CA HIS A 10 11.14 -5.61 -8.81
C HIS A 10 9.69 -5.15 -8.58
N THR A 11 9.16 -5.34 -7.37
CA THR A 11 7.80 -4.98 -7.03
C THR A 11 7.73 -3.53 -6.56
N HIS A 12 6.82 -2.77 -7.14
CA HIS A 12 6.56 -1.38 -6.80
C HIS A 12 5.24 -1.24 -6.06
N LEU A 13 5.15 -0.26 -5.17
CA LEU A 13 3.96 -0.02 -4.34
C LEU A 13 2.70 0.21 -5.19
N TYR A 14 2.82 0.85 -6.36
CA TYR A 14 1.68 1.10 -7.24
C TYR A 14 1.01 -0.18 -7.78
N GLN A 15 1.70 -1.33 -7.76
CA GLN A 15 1.13 -2.62 -8.17
C GLN A 15 0.02 -3.09 -7.22
N PHE A 16 0.02 -2.59 -5.98
CA PHE A 16 -1.01 -2.87 -4.97
C PHE A 16 -2.10 -1.80 -4.90
N VAL A 17 -2.05 -0.78 -5.76
CA VAL A 17 -3.06 0.27 -5.86
C VAL A 17 -4.25 -0.24 -6.67
N LYS A 18 -4.95 -1.22 -6.11
CA LYS A 18 -6.18 -1.82 -6.63
C LYS A 18 -6.97 -2.37 -5.45
N ASP A 19 -8.29 -2.16 -5.44
CA ASP A 19 -9.17 -2.63 -4.37
C ASP A 19 -8.58 -2.39 -2.96
N ILE A 20 -8.28 -1.13 -2.69
CA ILE A 20 -7.65 -0.73 -1.44
C ILE A 20 -8.68 -0.84 -0.32
N LEU A 21 -8.35 -1.58 0.74
CA LEU A 21 -9.17 -1.69 1.93
C LEU A 21 -8.97 -0.46 2.82
N VAL A 22 -10.05 0.26 3.11
CA VAL A 22 -10.04 1.50 3.89
C VAL A 22 -11.07 1.47 4.99
N GLU A 23 -10.93 2.37 5.95
CA GLU A 23 -11.95 2.64 6.94
C GLU A 23 -13.05 3.53 6.34
N CYS A 24 -14.30 3.10 6.45
CA CYS A 24 -15.43 3.88 5.97
C CYS A 24 -15.58 5.18 6.76
N PRO A 25 -15.66 6.35 6.09
CA PRO A 25 -15.78 7.62 6.80
C PRO A 25 -17.15 7.82 7.46
N GLN A 26 -18.14 6.98 7.12
CA GLN A 26 -19.49 7.07 7.68
C GLN A 26 -19.72 6.12 8.86
N CYS A 27 -19.24 4.87 8.78
CA CYS A 27 -19.53 3.85 9.80
C CYS A 27 -18.29 3.22 10.44
N ALA A 28 -17.10 3.65 10.06
CA ALA A 28 -15.81 3.13 10.54
C ALA A 28 -15.56 1.62 10.31
N LYS A 29 -16.42 0.95 9.53
CA LYS A 29 -16.20 -0.43 9.11
C LYS A 29 -15.40 -0.48 7.81
N GLN A 30 -15.02 -1.68 7.39
CA GLN A 30 -14.27 -1.88 6.16
C GLN A 30 -15.05 -1.37 4.94
N ALA A 31 -14.38 -0.59 4.12
CA ALA A 31 -14.82 -0.18 2.79
C ALA A 31 -13.73 -0.50 1.76
N ILE A 32 -14.07 -0.46 0.49
CA ILE A 32 -13.14 -0.76 -0.61
C ILE A 32 -13.08 0.43 -1.54
N VAL A 33 -11.86 0.90 -1.82
CA VAL A 33 -11.60 1.83 -2.92
C VAL A 33 -11.33 1.01 -4.17
N HIS A 34 -12.31 0.94 -5.06
CA HIS A 34 -12.16 0.30 -6.35
C HIS A 34 -11.42 1.23 -7.29
N THR A 35 -10.26 0.80 -7.72
CA THR A 35 -9.46 1.48 -8.73
C THR A 35 -9.55 0.70 -10.02
N GLY A 36 -9.63 1.39 -11.15
CA GLY A 36 -9.41 0.76 -12.44
C GLY A 36 -7.96 0.31 -12.60
N VAL A 37 -7.54 -0.01 -13.81
CA VAL A 37 -6.13 -0.31 -14.08
C VAL A 37 -5.31 0.95 -13.85
N PHE A 38 -4.44 0.92 -12.83
CA PHE A 38 -3.50 2.02 -12.57
C PHE A 38 -2.29 1.87 -13.48
N ASP A 39 -2.19 2.71 -14.49
CA ASP A 39 -0.97 2.86 -15.27
C ASP A 39 -0.35 4.23 -14.96
N ALA A 40 0.76 4.23 -14.25
CA ALA A 40 1.48 5.46 -13.87
C ALA A 40 1.99 6.27 -15.08
N LEU A 41 2.08 5.65 -16.26
CA LEU A 41 2.59 6.25 -17.48
C LEU A 41 1.47 6.81 -18.38
N LYS A 42 0.25 6.32 -18.21
CA LYS A 42 -0.92 6.79 -18.95
C LYS A 42 -1.75 7.69 -18.04
N LYS A 43 -2.08 8.88 -18.50
CA LYS A 43 -3.10 9.73 -17.87
C LYS A 43 -4.45 9.06 -18.06
N ILE A 44 -4.80 8.12 -17.18
CA ILE A 44 -6.08 7.42 -17.28
C ILE A 44 -7.14 8.23 -16.55
N GLU A 45 -8.28 8.40 -17.18
CA GLU A 45 -9.50 8.86 -16.52
C GLU A 45 -9.99 7.74 -15.63
N TYR A 46 -9.79 7.89 -14.31
CA TYR A 46 -10.13 6.86 -13.33
C TYR A 46 -11.58 6.99 -12.91
N ASN A 47 -12.36 5.92 -13.07
CA ASN A 47 -13.61 5.71 -12.34
C ASN A 47 -13.28 5.12 -10.95
N VAL A 48 -12.51 5.86 -10.16
CA VAL A 48 -12.19 5.45 -8.79
C VAL A 48 -13.37 5.74 -7.90
N ARG A 49 -13.82 4.76 -7.16
CA ARG A 49 -14.93 4.89 -6.22
C ARG A 49 -14.65 4.14 -4.93
N VAL A 50 -15.12 4.68 -3.83
CA VAL A 50 -15.15 3.99 -2.55
C VAL A 50 -16.56 3.47 -2.28
N VAL A 51 -16.67 2.22 -1.85
CA VAL A 51 -17.92 1.55 -1.55
C VAL A 51 -17.82 0.85 -0.20
N CYS A 52 -18.78 1.09 0.68
CA CYS A 52 -18.91 0.37 1.94
C CYS A 52 -20.13 -0.55 1.91
N ALA A 53 -19.92 -1.85 1.99
CA ALA A 53 -20.99 -2.84 2.02
C ALA A 53 -21.79 -2.82 3.34
N ALA A 54 -21.19 -2.30 4.41
CA ALA A 54 -21.84 -2.29 5.73
C ALA A 54 -22.92 -1.21 5.89
N CYS A 55 -22.71 -0.02 5.30
CA CYS A 55 -23.64 1.09 5.44
C CYS A 55 -24.14 1.67 4.11
N GLY A 56 -23.66 1.15 2.98
CA GLY A 56 -24.02 1.64 1.65
C GLY A 56 -23.31 2.93 1.22
N TYR A 57 -22.36 3.43 2.02
CA TYR A 57 -21.58 4.61 1.62
C TYR A 57 -20.91 4.37 0.26
N ASN A 58 -21.12 5.30 -0.65
CA ASN A 58 -20.56 5.27 -1.99
C ASN A 58 -20.18 6.68 -2.44
N LYS A 59 -18.95 6.84 -2.88
CA LYS A 59 -18.47 8.10 -3.44
C LYS A 59 -17.54 7.83 -4.62
N THR A 60 -17.84 8.47 -5.75
CA THR A 60 -16.97 8.46 -6.93
C THR A 60 -15.99 9.61 -6.84
N LEU A 61 -14.74 9.37 -7.19
CA LEU A 61 -13.73 10.41 -7.28
C LEU A 61 -14.09 11.32 -8.45
N GLU A 62 -14.39 12.57 -8.16
CA GLU A 62 -14.54 13.60 -9.19
C GLU A 62 -13.17 13.81 -9.86
N LYS A 63 -13.19 14.16 -11.17
CA LYS A 63 -11.97 14.49 -11.91
C LYS A 63 -11.12 15.42 -11.05
N ILE A 64 -9.93 14.97 -10.69
CA ILE A 64 -9.01 15.81 -9.94
C ILE A 64 -8.60 16.92 -10.89
N SER A 65 -9.22 18.10 -10.73
CA SER A 65 -8.73 19.29 -11.42
C SER A 65 -7.28 19.49 -11.05
N PRO A 66 -6.38 19.72 -12.03
CA PRO A 66 -5.01 20.07 -11.72
C PRO A 66 -5.05 21.22 -10.70
N ARG A 67 -4.45 21.05 -9.53
CA ARG A 67 -4.26 22.17 -8.62
C ARG A 67 -3.60 23.26 -9.42
N GLN A 68 -4.24 24.40 -9.53
CA GLN A 68 -3.73 25.60 -10.19
C GLN A 68 -2.62 26.21 -9.31
N ASP A 69 -1.57 25.45 -9.05
CA ASP A 69 -0.34 25.98 -8.47
C ASP A 69 0.61 26.30 -9.65
N PRO A 70 0.86 27.59 -9.95
CA PRO A 70 1.75 27.98 -11.03
C PRO A 70 3.18 27.44 -10.91
N LYS A 71 3.56 26.99 -9.72
CA LYS A 71 4.87 26.38 -9.43
C LYS A 71 4.90 24.86 -9.63
N GLN A 72 3.76 24.21 -9.71
CA GLN A 72 3.66 22.77 -9.93
C GLN A 72 3.53 22.46 -11.44
N LYS A 73 4.66 22.28 -12.09
CA LYS A 73 4.75 21.89 -13.51
C LYS A 73 4.30 20.45 -13.81
N ARG A 74 3.84 19.69 -12.83
CA ARG A 74 3.41 18.30 -12.98
C ARG A 74 2.03 18.11 -12.35
N GLY A 75 1.16 17.39 -13.06
CA GLY A 75 -0.22 17.10 -12.63
C GLY A 75 -0.29 16.43 -11.24
N ASN A 76 -1.51 16.17 -10.79
CA ASN A 76 -1.81 15.65 -9.44
C ASN A 76 -0.82 14.62 -8.95
N VAL A 77 -0.10 14.94 -7.88
CA VAL A 77 0.78 14.00 -7.21
C VAL A 77 -0.07 13.15 -6.26
N LEU A 78 -0.21 11.86 -6.58
CA LEU A 78 -0.78 10.89 -5.65
C LEU A 78 0.22 10.66 -4.52
N VAL A 79 -0.23 10.87 -3.28
CA VAL A 79 0.59 10.60 -2.10
C VAL A 79 0.53 9.11 -1.80
N MET A 80 1.64 8.42 -2.01
CA MET A 80 1.79 7.00 -1.76
C MET A 80 2.83 6.75 -0.67
N GLY A 81 2.80 5.57 -0.05
CA GLY A 81 3.77 5.21 0.98
C GLY A 81 3.41 5.68 2.39
N VAL A 82 2.16 6.04 2.61
CA VAL A 82 1.56 6.37 3.91
C VAL A 82 0.35 5.45 4.17
N PRO A 83 -0.09 5.26 5.43
CA PRO A 83 -1.21 4.39 5.76
C PRO A 83 -2.58 5.03 5.41
N ARG A 84 -2.67 5.58 4.21
CA ARG A 84 -3.88 6.19 3.63
C ARG A 84 -3.96 5.87 2.14
N ASP A 85 -5.18 5.71 1.64
CA ASP A 85 -5.37 5.54 0.20
C ASP A 85 -4.99 6.82 -0.56
N PRO A 86 -4.42 6.70 -1.77
CA PRO A 86 -3.93 7.86 -2.51
C PRO A 86 -5.02 8.71 -3.19
N PHE A 87 -6.28 8.27 -3.19
CA PHE A 87 -7.37 8.93 -3.92
C PHE A 87 -8.28 9.76 -3.02
N PHE A 88 -8.86 9.15 -1.99
CA PHE A 88 -9.75 9.81 -1.02
C PHE A 88 -9.03 10.18 0.28
N TYR A 89 -7.80 9.72 0.43
CA TYR A 89 -6.96 9.93 1.62
C TYR A 89 -7.59 9.36 2.91
N LEU A 90 -8.36 8.28 2.78
CA LEU A 90 -8.93 7.56 3.89
C LEU A 90 -7.89 6.65 4.56
N PRO A 91 -7.97 6.45 5.89
CA PRO A 91 -7.10 5.51 6.57
C PRO A 91 -7.25 4.11 5.99
N VAL A 92 -6.14 3.40 5.76
CA VAL A 92 -6.21 2.02 5.31
C VAL A 92 -6.76 1.13 6.42
N TRP A 93 -7.55 0.13 6.04
CA TRP A 93 -8.14 -0.82 6.98
C TRP A 93 -7.09 -1.70 7.65
N LEU A 94 -6.14 -2.21 6.85
CA LEU A 94 -5.06 -3.07 7.31
C LEU A 94 -3.93 -2.21 7.89
N GLN A 95 -4.11 -1.76 9.13
CA GLN A 95 -3.08 -1.05 9.87
C GLN A 95 -3.13 -1.39 11.36
N ALA A 96 -1.98 -1.40 12.00
CA ALA A 96 -1.81 -1.64 13.42
C ALA A 96 -0.57 -0.93 13.95
N ASP A 97 -0.60 -0.55 15.23
CA ASP A 97 0.61 -0.10 15.93
C ASP A 97 1.58 -1.27 16.12
N PHE A 98 2.85 -1.02 15.88
CA PHE A 98 3.95 -1.93 16.13
C PHE A 98 5.09 -1.17 16.81
N SER A 99 5.13 -1.19 18.12
CA SER A 99 6.17 -0.51 18.93
C SER A 99 6.35 0.96 18.58
N GLY A 100 5.24 1.70 18.41
CA GLY A 100 5.24 3.11 18.06
C GLY A 100 5.37 3.41 16.56
N GLU A 101 5.53 2.38 15.75
CA GLU A 101 5.51 2.47 14.29
C GLU A 101 4.19 1.96 13.74
N THR A 102 3.82 2.31 12.52
CA THR A 102 2.59 1.82 11.89
C THR A 102 2.90 0.73 10.86
N LEU A 103 2.47 -0.49 11.15
CA LEU A 103 2.42 -1.57 10.16
C LEU A 103 1.14 -1.42 9.35
N TRP A 104 1.23 -1.40 8.02
CA TRP A 104 0.07 -1.20 7.16
C TRP A 104 0.22 -1.86 5.79
N ALA A 105 -0.92 -2.11 5.15
CA ALA A 105 -0.99 -2.58 3.78
C ALA A 105 -2.25 -2.04 3.08
N TYR A 106 -2.20 -1.88 1.76
CA TYR A 106 -3.37 -1.44 0.98
C TYR A 106 -4.45 -2.53 0.88
N ASN A 107 -4.03 -3.78 0.73
CA ASN A 107 -4.91 -4.94 0.57
C ASN A 107 -4.20 -6.21 1.03
N LEU A 108 -4.88 -7.35 0.92
CA LEU A 108 -4.31 -8.64 1.33
C LEU A 108 -3.12 -9.05 0.48
N GLU A 109 -3.10 -8.72 -0.81
CA GLU A 109 -1.97 -9.01 -1.70
C GLU A 109 -0.70 -8.26 -1.27
N HIS A 110 -0.85 -6.98 -0.89
CA HIS A 110 0.25 -6.21 -0.31
C HIS A 110 0.72 -6.80 1.03
N LEU A 111 -0.22 -7.23 1.87
CA LEU A 111 0.10 -7.86 3.14
C LEU A 111 0.87 -9.18 2.96
N ASP A 112 0.47 -10.01 1.97
CA ASP A 112 1.17 -11.24 1.61
C ASP A 112 2.59 -10.97 1.11
N PHE A 113 2.75 -9.94 0.30
CA PHE A 113 4.06 -9.49 -0.14
C PHE A 113 4.96 -9.11 1.05
N LEU A 114 4.44 -8.35 2.01
CA LEU A 114 5.18 -7.98 3.23
C LEU A 114 5.58 -9.21 4.04
N ALA A 115 4.67 -10.18 4.20
CA ALA A 115 4.96 -11.43 4.91
C ALA A 115 6.08 -12.23 4.24
N GLN A 116 6.05 -12.36 2.92
CA GLN A 116 7.10 -13.04 2.16
C GLN A 116 8.44 -12.33 2.27
N HIS A 117 8.45 -11.01 2.15
CA HIS A 117 9.68 -10.22 2.24
C HIS A 117 10.30 -10.27 3.65
N VAL A 118 9.49 -10.12 4.70
CA VAL A 118 9.95 -10.20 6.09
C VAL A 118 10.41 -11.62 6.45
N GLY A 119 9.69 -12.65 5.96
CA GLY A 119 9.99 -14.06 6.22
C GLY A 119 11.24 -14.58 5.49
N ALA A 120 11.71 -13.90 4.44
CA ALA A 120 12.87 -14.33 3.67
C ALA A 120 14.16 -14.27 4.50
N LYS A 121 14.83 -15.42 4.66
CA LYS A 121 16.10 -15.51 5.39
C LYS A 121 17.28 -14.91 4.61
N LEU A 122 17.24 -15.02 3.29
CA LEU A 122 18.25 -14.50 2.38
C LEU A 122 17.61 -13.43 1.49
N ARG A 123 18.14 -12.22 1.55
CA ARG A 123 17.76 -11.11 0.69
C ARG A 123 18.88 -10.86 -0.30
N GLU A 124 18.61 -11.03 -1.58
CA GLU A 124 19.54 -10.61 -2.61
C GLU A 124 19.62 -9.10 -2.62
N ARG A 125 20.76 -8.55 -2.21
CA ARG A 125 21.07 -7.13 -2.37
C ARG A 125 21.56 -6.92 -3.80
N ASN A 126 20.68 -6.54 -4.68
CA ASN A 126 21.09 -6.12 -6.00
C ASN A 126 21.28 -4.60 -6.02
N THR A 127 22.47 -4.17 -6.39
CA THR A 127 22.94 -2.78 -6.33
C THR A 127 22.55 -1.93 -7.54
N SER A 128 21.63 -2.40 -8.39
CA SER A 128 21.18 -1.64 -9.55
C SER A 128 20.42 -0.36 -9.14
N PRO A 129 20.73 0.81 -9.74
CA PRO A 129 20.04 2.07 -9.42
C PRO A 129 18.52 2.05 -9.62
N ARG A 130 18.03 1.17 -10.53
CA ARG A 130 16.59 0.98 -10.78
C ARG A 130 15.84 0.31 -9.61
N MET A 131 16.56 -0.41 -8.75
CA MET A 131 15.98 -1.15 -7.64
C MET A 131 15.71 -0.31 -6.39
N ASN A 132 16.30 0.88 -6.28
CA ASN A 132 16.06 1.78 -5.15
C ASN A 132 14.62 2.29 -5.06
N ARG A 133 13.80 2.08 -6.10
CA ARG A 133 12.38 2.44 -6.13
C ARG A 133 11.46 1.29 -5.78
N SER A 134 11.98 0.08 -5.61
CA SER A 134 11.19 -1.08 -5.22
C SER A 134 10.66 -0.93 -3.79
N ILE A 135 9.52 -1.54 -3.52
CA ILE A 135 8.94 -1.55 -2.17
C ILE A 135 9.88 -2.22 -1.17
N GLY A 136 10.56 -3.30 -1.57
CA GLY A 136 11.50 -4.02 -0.70
C GLY A 136 12.70 -3.18 -0.27
N ALA A 137 13.20 -2.28 -1.13
CA ALA A 137 14.29 -1.38 -0.82
C ALA A 137 13.88 -0.21 0.12
N ARG A 138 12.59 0.09 0.19
CA ARG A 138 12.03 1.21 0.96
C ARG A 138 11.38 0.82 2.27
N LEU A 139 11.32 -0.47 2.58
CA LEU A 139 10.77 -0.92 3.87
C LEU A 139 11.62 -0.39 5.03
N PRO A 140 10.97 0.07 6.12
CA PRO A 140 11.67 0.54 7.30
C PRO A 140 12.57 -0.54 7.90
N ARG A 141 13.68 -0.14 8.50
CA ARG A 141 14.61 -1.07 9.15
C ARG A 141 13.97 -1.91 10.23
N TRP A 142 13.06 -1.34 11.01
CA TRP A 142 12.36 -2.08 12.06
C TRP A 142 11.56 -3.27 11.52
N MET A 143 11.00 -3.16 10.33
CA MET A 143 10.25 -4.23 9.67
C MET A 143 11.16 -5.33 9.13
N THR A 144 12.40 -5.01 8.78
CA THR A 144 13.34 -5.93 8.14
C THR A 144 14.41 -6.46 9.08
N ALA A 145 14.44 -6.01 10.33
CA ALA A 145 15.40 -6.45 11.34
C ALA A 145 15.17 -7.94 11.70
N ALA A 146 16.27 -8.69 11.80
CA ALA A 146 16.21 -10.13 12.05
C ALA A 146 15.61 -10.47 13.42
N ASP A 147 15.92 -9.67 14.42
CA ASP A 147 15.42 -9.81 15.80
C ASP A 147 13.91 -9.53 15.95
N LYS A 148 13.34 -8.74 15.04
CA LYS A 148 11.91 -8.39 15.03
C LYS A 148 11.07 -9.24 14.07
N ARG A 149 11.69 -10.09 13.29
CA ARG A 149 11.03 -10.88 12.23
C ARG A 149 9.78 -11.61 12.68
N GLU A 150 9.89 -12.40 13.74
CA GLU A 150 8.75 -13.18 14.24
C GLU A 150 7.62 -12.31 14.75
N ALA A 151 7.94 -11.23 15.45
CA ALA A 151 6.94 -10.28 15.96
C ALA A 151 6.21 -9.57 14.83
N VAL A 152 6.93 -9.16 13.79
CA VAL A 152 6.34 -8.54 12.59
C VAL A 152 5.44 -9.53 11.86
N LEU A 153 5.86 -10.79 11.67
CA LEU A 153 5.03 -11.81 11.02
C LEU A 153 3.76 -12.10 11.82
N LYS A 154 3.83 -12.17 13.15
CA LYS A 154 2.64 -12.31 14.01
C LYS A 154 1.69 -11.12 13.86
N ALA A 155 2.22 -9.91 13.79
CA ALA A 155 1.41 -8.70 13.57
C ALA A 155 0.72 -8.72 12.19
N ILE A 156 1.41 -9.17 11.14
CA ILE A 156 0.85 -9.35 9.80
C ILE A 156 -0.29 -10.38 9.82
N GLU A 157 -0.11 -11.53 10.47
CA GLU A 157 -1.17 -12.54 10.59
C GLU A 157 -2.39 -12.01 11.35
N LYS A 158 -2.18 -11.22 12.39
CA LYS A 158 -3.27 -10.56 13.11
C LYS A 158 -4.05 -9.59 12.22
N LEU A 159 -3.36 -8.82 11.36
CA LEU A 159 -4.00 -7.94 10.39
C LEU A 159 -4.79 -8.71 9.33
N ARG A 160 -4.30 -9.87 8.91
CA ARG A 160 -4.99 -10.75 7.95
C ARG A 160 -6.37 -11.18 8.46
N GLY A 161 -6.51 -11.39 9.76
CA GLY A 161 -7.75 -11.80 10.41
C GLY A 161 -8.69 -10.64 10.80
N LYS A 162 -8.34 -9.41 10.50
CA LYS A 162 -9.14 -8.22 10.81
C LYS A 162 -10.31 -8.08 9.83
#